data_ad81d2426be2ca658090030bc1ab99a9
#
_entry.id   ad81d2426be2ca658090030bc1ab99a9
#
_cell.length_a   1.000
_cell.length_b   1.000
_cell.length_c   1.000
_cell.angle_alpha   90.00
_cell.angle_beta   90.00
_cell.angle_gamma   90.00
#
_symmetry.space_group_name_H-M   'P 1'
#
loop_
_entity.id
_entity.type
_entity.pdbx_description
1 polymer ?
#
loop_
_entity_poly.entity_id
_entity_poly.type
_entity_poly.pdbx_seq_one_letter_code
_entity_poly.pdbx_strand_id
1 'polypeptide(L)'
;MRSLLLLLFLCSYCFSIAQKDSNTFRYGKLKNGLTYYIRHTAAQPGYADYYLVQNVGSLMEDEDQNGLAHVLEHMAFHATESFPEGVPAFLQRHGIETFNAVTRYDETIYHVDHVPTISSELVDSCVLVLRDWSGFLMLKPEDMDRERKVIREERRIRM
;
A
#
# COMPACT_ATOMS: atom_id res chain seq x y z
N MET A 1 24.02 29.60 47.18
CA MET A 1 23.52 28.20 47.35
C MET A 1 22.05 28.01 46.91
N ARG A 2 21.16 29.04 46.90
CA ARG A 2 19.76 28.90 46.46
C ARG A 2 19.58 28.75 44.95
N SER A 3 20.44 29.32 44.12
CA SER A 3 20.33 29.27 42.64
C SER A 3 20.75 27.94 42.03
N LEU A 4 21.59 27.18 42.70
CA LEU A 4 22.07 25.87 42.21
C LEU A 4 21.02 24.78 42.38
N LEU A 5 20.15 24.89 43.37
CA LEU A 5 19.06 23.94 43.63
C LEU A 5 17.91 24.10 42.61
N LEU A 6 17.67 25.32 42.07
CA LEU A 6 16.65 25.59 41.05
C LEU A 6 17.06 24.98 39.69
N LEU A 7 18.33 24.98 39.35
CA LEU A 7 18.83 24.38 38.10
C LEU A 7 18.72 22.85 38.10
N LEU A 8 18.88 22.21 39.22
CA LEU A 8 18.72 20.75 39.37
C LEU A 8 17.25 20.30 39.26
N PHE A 9 16.31 21.17 39.66
CA PHE A 9 14.88 20.84 39.56
C PHE A 9 14.33 21.03 38.16
N LEU A 10 14.88 21.94 37.36
CA LEU A 10 14.49 22.09 35.95
C LEU A 10 15.03 20.97 35.05
N CYS A 11 16.15 20.34 35.42
CA CYS A 11 16.70 19.22 34.65
C CYS A 11 15.94 17.89 34.86
N SER A 12 15.14 17.79 35.93
CA SER A 12 14.34 16.58 36.23
C SER A 12 13.03 16.50 35.42
N TYR A 13 12.58 17.60 34.83
CA TYR A 13 11.34 17.62 34.02
C TYR A 13 11.56 17.33 32.55
N CYS A 14 12.79 17.20 32.07
CA CYS A 14 13.13 16.76 30.73
C CYS A 14 13.35 15.24 30.60
N PHE A 15 12.82 14.43 31.51
CA PHE A 15 12.56 13.05 31.15
C PHE A 15 11.39 13.02 30.22
N SER A 16 11.68 13.23 28.95
CA SER A 16 10.81 12.82 27.84
C SER A 16 10.27 11.45 28.21
N ILE A 17 8.96 11.36 28.30
CA ILE A 17 8.24 10.11 28.16
C ILE A 17 8.61 9.66 26.74
N ALA A 18 9.71 8.91 26.62
CA ALA A 18 9.95 8.10 25.45
C ALA A 18 8.76 7.15 25.42
N GLN A 19 7.75 7.53 24.64
CA GLN A 19 6.62 6.67 24.36
C GLN A 19 7.25 5.38 23.83
N LYS A 20 7.22 4.35 24.66
CA LYS A 20 7.67 3.02 24.30
C LYS A 20 6.68 2.56 23.24
N ASP A 21 6.95 2.91 21.98
CA ASP A 21 6.29 2.27 20.85
C ASP A 21 6.52 0.78 21.06
N SER A 22 5.50 0.11 21.52
CA SER A 22 5.49 -1.33 21.54
C SER A 22 5.47 -1.77 20.09
N ASN A 23 6.65 -1.83 19.48
CA ASN A 23 6.88 -2.27 18.13
C ASN A 23 6.52 -3.76 18.05
N THR A 24 5.25 -4.08 18.23
CA THR A 24 4.71 -5.41 18.04
C THR A 24 4.60 -5.68 16.57
N PHE A 25 5.72 -6.08 16.03
CA PHE A 25 5.83 -6.54 14.67
C PHE A 25 5.45 -8.02 14.62
N ARG A 26 4.45 -8.36 13.82
CA ARG A 26 4.06 -9.75 13.54
C ARG A 26 4.35 -10.05 12.09
N TYR A 27 4.89 -11.21 11.82
CA TYR A 27 5.09 -11.70 10.48
C TYR A 27 4.80 -13.20 10.41
N GLY A 28 4.48 -13.66 9.22
CA GLY A 28 4.25 -15.08 8.98
C GLY A 28 4.22 -15.37 7.49
N LYS A 29 4.10 -16.65 7.16
CA LYS A 29 4.00 -17.13 5.79
C LYS A 29 2.75 -17.97 5.62
N LEU A 30 1.94 -17.65 4.63
CA LEU A 30 0.75 -18.41 4.28
C LEU A 30 1.13 -19.70 3.53
N LYS A 31 0.20 -20.65 3.44
CA LYS A 31 0.42 -21.93 2.75
C LYS A 31 0.79 -21.78 1.26
N ASN A 32 0.31 -20.71 0.62
CA ASN A 32 0.62 -20.38 -0.77
C ASN A 32 1.98 -19.68 -0.96
N GLY A 33 2.74 -19.47 0.12
CA GLY A 33 4.06 -18.86 0.07
C GLY A 33 4.09 -17.36 0.32
N LEU A 34 2.94 -16.66 0.34
CA LEU A 34 2.87 -15.23 0.62
C LEU A 34 3.34 -14.95 2.05
N THR A 35 4.26 -14.01 2.21
CA THR A 35 4.72 -13.53 3.51
C THR A 35 3.95 -12.27 3.89
N TYR A 36 3.43 -12.22 5.11
CA TYR A 36 2.73 -11.06 5.62
C TYR A 36 3.45 -10.44 6.81
N TYR A 37 3.26 -9.13 6.94
CA TYR A 37 3.82 -8.32 8.02
C TYR A 37 2.71 -7.44 8.59
N ILE A 38 2.56 -7.43 9.92
CA ILE A 38 1.60 -6.59 10.62
C ILE A 38 2.36 -5.78 11.65
N ARG A 39 2.27 -4.47 11.59
CA ARG A 39 2.88 -3.54 12.54
C ARG A 39 1.79 -2.70 13.19
N HIS A 40 1.77 -2.72 14.52
CA HIS A 40 1.00 -1.74 15.27
C HIS A 40 1.80 -0.43 15.39
N THR A 41 1.16 0.69 15.14
CA THR A 41 1.74 2.03 15.35
C THR A 41 0.73 2.93 16.07
N ALA A 42 1.23 3.79 16.95
CA ALA A 42 0.43 4.80 17.63
C ALA A 42 0.38 6.13 16.86
N ALA A 43 1.07 6.23 15.72
CA ALA A 43 1.18 7.47 14.95
C ALA A 43 -0.18 7.96 14.39
N GLN A 44 -1.05 7.03 14.04
CA GLN A 44 -2.39 7.32 13.50
C GLN A 44 -3.44 6.38 14.13
N PRO A 45 -3.89 6.66 15.35
CA PRO A 45 -4.89 5.82 16.00
C PRO A 45 -6.21 5.78 15.20
N GLY A 46 -6.76 4.58 15.02
CA GLY A 46 -8.03 4.37 14.31
C GLY A 46 -7.91 4.27 12.79
N TYR A 47 -6.68 4.24 12.26
CA TYR A 47 -6.42 4.06 10.83
C TYR A 47 -5.41 2.94 10.59
N ALA A 48 -5.46 2.37 9.39
CA ALA A 48 -4.51 1.38 8.90
C ALA A 48 -4.10 1.69 7.46
N ASP A 49 -2.84 1.37 7.13
CA ASP A 49 -2.32 1.41 5.78
C ASP A 49 -2.07 -0.02 5.32
N TYR A 50 -2.38 -0.30 4.06
CA TYR A 50 -2.29 -1.62 3.44
C TYR A 50 -1.31 -1.57 2.28
N TYR A 51 -0.39 -2.52 2.24
CA TYR A 51 0.62 -2.63 1.20
C TYR A 51 0.66 -4.05 0.63
N LEU A 52 0.67 -4.16 -0.69
CA LEU A 52 1.05 -5.37 -1.41
C LEU A 52 2.35 -5.08 -2.14
N VAL A 53 3.40 -5.83 -1.83
CA VAL A 53 4.69 -5.77 -2.52
C VAL A 53 4.85 -7.06 -3.33
N GLN A 54 4.93 -6.92 -4.63
CA GLN A 54 5.25 -8.00 -5.55
C GLN A 54 6.70 -7.84 -6.01
N ASN A 55 7.53 -8.85 -5.81
CA ASN A 55 8.92 -8.86 -6.27
C ASN A 55 8.98 -9.13 -7.79
N VAL A 56 8.24 -8.32 -8.54
CA VAL A 56 8.16 -8.35 -10.01
C VAL A 56 8.19 -6.92 -10.50
N GLY A 57 9.11 -6.63 -11.39
CA GLY A 57 9.26 -5.33 -12.04
C GLY A 57 9.89 -5.49 -13.43
N SER A 58 10.30 -4.39 -14.03
CA SER A 58 10.75 -4.38 -15.44
C SER A 58 12.01 -5.23 -15.74
N LEU A 59 12.81 -5.56 -14.72
CA LEU A 59 13.97 -6.46 -14.89
C LEU A 59 13.61 -7.93 -15.07
N MET A 60 12.38 -8.33 -14.73
CA MET A 60 11.88 -9.69 -14.89
C MET A 60 11.20 -9.91 -16.24
N GLU A 61 11.07 -8.85 -17.05
CA GLU A 61 10.42 -8.91 -18.36
C GLU A 61 11.38 -9.43 -19.42
N ASP A 62 10.93 -10.34 -20.26
CA ASP A 62 11.61 -10.70 -21.49
C ASP A 62 11.45 -9.58 -22.55
N GLU A 63 12.22 -9.62 -23.62
CA GLU A 63 12.21 -8.55 -24.65
C GLU A 63 10.81 -8.31 -25.26
N ASP A 64 10.02 -9.35 -25.43
CA ASP A 64 8.65 -9.31 -25.95
C ASP A 64 7.60 -8.94 -24.89
N GLN A 65 7.99 -8.86 -23.62
CA GLN A 65 7.13 -8.49 -22.46
C GLN A 65 7.38 -7.06 -21.97
N ASN A 66 8.21 -6.28 -22.65
CA ASN A 66 8.64 -4.96 -22.18
C ASN A 66 7.47 -4.01 -21.88
N GLY A 67 7.35 -3.63 -20.60
CA GLY A 67 6.29 -2.77 -20.05
C GLY A 67 5.07 -3.53 -19.52
N LEU A 68 5.08 -4.87 -19.51
CA LEU A 68 3.94 -5.66 -19.05
C LEU A 68 3.67 -5.48 -17.55
N ALA A 69 4.72 -5.40 -16.72
CA ALA A 69 4.58 -5.14 -15.29
C ALA A 69 3.84 -3.81 -15.03
N HIS A 70 4.17 -2.76 -15.77
CA HIS A 70 3.51 -1.46 -15.69
C HIS A 70 2.07 -1.50 -16.21
N VAL A 71 1.80 -2.27 -17.26
CA VAL A 71 0.42 -2.51 -17.72
C VAL A 71 -0.41 -3.19 -16.64
N LEU A 72 0.13 -4.21 -15.97
CA LEU A 72 -0.58 -4.91 -14.88
C LEU A 72 -0.82 -4.00 -13.68
N GLU A 73 0.10 -3.08 -13.38
CA GLU A 73 -0.09 -2.05 -12.36
C GLU A 73 -1.33 -1.19 -12.68
N HIS A 74 -1.46 -0.67 -13.90
CA HIS A 74 -2.62 0.10 -14.33
C HIS A 74 -3.91 -0.74 -14.28
N MET A 75 -3.84 -2.00 -14.70
CA MET A 75 -4.99 -2.91 -14.68
C MET A 75 -5.52 -3.19 -13.26
N ALA A 76 -4.71 -3.03 -12.22
CA ALA A 76 -5.14 -3.17 -10.82
C ALA A 76 -6.19 -2.13 -10.42
N PHE A 77 -6.28 -1.00 -11.11
CA PHE A 77 -7.28 0.04 -10.89
C PHE A 77 -8.58 -0.16 -11.71
N HIS A 78 -8.63 -1.19 -12.54
CA HIS A 78 -9.83 -1.63 -13.25
C HIS A 78 -10.60 -2.71 -12.48
N ALA A 79 -11.49 -3.41 -13.16
CA ALA A 79 -12.29 -4.48 -12.58
C ALA A 79 -11.42 -5.64 -12.09
N THR A 80 -11.76 -6.14 -10.91
CA THR A 80 -11.20 -7.35 -10.32
C THR A 80 -12.31 -8.35 -10.02
N GLU A 81 -11.96 -9.57 -9.60
CA GLU A 81 -12.93 -10.61 -9.30
C GLU A 81 -13.96 -10.16 -8.25
N SER A 82 -13.52 -9.51 -7.17
CA SER A 82 -14.38 -9.06 -6.08
C SER A 82 -14.93 -7.64 -6.28
N PHE A 83 -14.30 -6.83 -7.13
CA PHE A 83 -14.66 -5.43 -7.38
C PHE A 83 -14.91 -5.20 -8.88
N PRO A 84 -16.05 -5.63 -9.43
CA PRO A 84 -16.32 -5.57 -10.87
C PRO A 84 -16.46 -4.15 -11.42
N GLU A 85 -16.72 -3.15 -10.56
CA GLU A 85 -16.77 -1.73 -10.91
C GLU A 85 -15.40 -1.04 -10.78
N GLY A 86 -14.37 -1.79 -10.40
CA GLY A 86 -13.02 -1.31 -10.12
C GLY A 86 -12.78 -0.97 -8.64
N VAL A 87 -11.56 -1.22 -8.20
CA VAL A 87 -11.12 -0.93 -6.82
C VAL A 87 -11.26 0.55 -6.46
N PRO A 88 -10.93 1.54 -7.32
CA PRO A 88 -11.13 2.95 -7.02
C PRO A 88 -12.57 3.31 -6.68
N ALA A 89 -13.55 2.78 -7.42
CA ALA A 89 -14.96 3.03 -7.15
C ALA A 89 -15.41 2.50 -5.79
N PHE A 90 -14.89 1.35 -5.37
CA PHE A 90 -15.11 0.81 -4.04
C PHE A 90 -14.49 1.71 -2.95
N LEU A 91 -13.22 2.06 -3.07
CA LEU A 91 -12.49 2.85 -2.07
C LEU A 91 -13.12 4.23 -1.88
N GLN A 92 -13.42 4.94 -2.98
CA GLN A 92 -14.04 6.28 -2.95
C GLN A 92 -15.41 6.26 -2.30
N ARG A 93 -16.24 5.24 -2.53
CA ARG A 93 -17.54 5.10 -1.83
C ARG A 93 -17.41 5.00 -0.32
N HIS A 94 -16.26 4.56 0.18
CA HIS A 94 -15.96 4.48 1.62
C HIS A 94 -15.11 5.67 2.13
N GLY A 95 -14.95 6.73 1.31
CA GLY A 95 -14.19 7.93 1.67
C GLY A 95 -12.68 7.72 1.72
N ILE A 96 -12.17 6.68 1.06
CA ILE A 96 -10.73 6.40 0.96
C ILE A 96 -10.24 6.98 -0.37
N GLU A 97 -9.45 8.04 -0.29
CA GLU A 97 -8.95 8.77 -1.46
C GLU A 97 -7.46 8.53 -1.71
N THR A 98 -6.75 8.00 -0.71
CA THR A 98 -5.30 7.79 -0.78
C THR A 98 -4.99 6.34 -1.10
N PHE A 99 -4.83 6.05 -2.37
CA PHE A 99 -4.38 4.77 -2.88
C PHE A 99 -3.55 4.99 -4.14
N ASN A 100 -2.55 4.15 -4.36
CA ASN A 100 -1.69 4.25 -5.54
C ASN A 100 -0.95 2.94 -5.78
N ALA A 101 -0.22 2.88 -6.89
CA ALA A 101 0.76 1.85 -7.16
C ALA A 101 1.98 2.44 -7.85
N VAL A 102 3.08 1.69 -7.86
CA VAL A 102 4.30 2.04 -8.56
C VAL A 102 5.03 0.79 -9.00
N THR A 103 5.38 0.73 -10.27
CA THR A 103 6.26 -0.29 -10.85
C THR A 103 7.69 0.24 -10.92
N ARG A 104 8.63 -0.53 -10.36
CA ARG A 104 10.06 -0.27 -10.36
C ARG A 104 10.79 -1.33 -11.18
N TYR A 105 12.11 -1.36 -11.05
CA TYR A 105 12.95 -2.33 -11.77
C TYR A 105 12.72 -3.77 -11.27
N ASP A 106 12.60 -3.97 -9.96
CA ASP A 106 12.59 -5.27 -9.27
C ASP A 106 11.32 -5.54 -8.46
N GLU A 107 10.44 -4.55 -8.33
CA GLU A 107 9.21 -4.66 -7.54
C GLU A 107 8.06 -3.85 -8.13
N THR A 108 6.84 -4.26 -7.82
CA THR A 108 5.62 -3.45 -7.96
C THR A 108 4.95 -3.36 -6.60
N ILE A 109 4.67 -2.13 -6.16
CA ILE A 109 4.06 -1.84 -4.86
C ILE A 109 2.69 -1.25 -5.09
N TYR A 110 1.67 -1.81 -4.44
CA TYR A 110 0.32 -1.27 -4.37
C TYR A 110 0.02 -0.88 -2.94
N HIS A 111 -0.69 0.22 -2.73
CA HIS A 111 -1.05 0.63 -1.37
C HIS A 111 -2.42 1.31 -1.29
N VAL A 112 -3.03 1.17 -0.14
CA VAL A 112 -4.23 1.91 0.29
C VAL A 112 -3.92 2.46 1.66
N ASP A 113 -3.93 3.79 1.79
CA ASP A 113 -3.54 4.45 3.02
C ASP A 113 -4.76 5.05 3.73
N HIS A 114 -4.59 5.26 5.02
CA HIS A 114 -5.54 6.01 5.83
C HIS A 114 -6.94 5.40 5.90
N VAL A 115 -7.02 4.08 5.94
CA VAL A 115 -8.29 3.35 6.03
C VAL A 115 -8.81 3.37 7.47
N PRO A 116 -10.04 3.87 7.73
CA PRO A 116 -10.63 3.81 9.06
C PRO A 116 -10.81 2.36 9.55
N THR A 117 -10.35 2.06 10.78
CA THR A 117 -10.44 0.72 11.37
C THR A 117 -11.68 0.51 12.24
N ILE A 118 -12.65 1.43 12.17
CA ILE A 118 -13.88 1.36 12.95
C ILE A 118 -14.83 0.23 12.49
N SER A 119 -14.77 -0.14 11.21
CA SER A 119 -15.56 -1.23 10.62
C SER A 119 -14.64 -2.40 10.28
N SER A 120 -14.93 -3.58 10.86
CA SER A 120 -14.25 -4.82 10.52
C SER A 120 -14.48 -5.23 9.07
N GLU A 121 -15.67 -4.97 8.53
CA GLU A 121 -16.04 -5.27 7.14
C GLU A 121 -15.18 -4.45 6.15
N LEU A 122 -14.88 -3.19 6.50
CA LEU A 122 -14.02 -2.34 5.66
C LEU A 122 -12.56 -2.82 5.71
N VAL A 123 -12.07 -3.20 6.90
CA VAL A 123 -10.74 -3.79 7.09
C VAL A 123 -10.60 -5.08 6.25
N ASP A 124 -11.58 -5.98 6.34
CA ASP A 124 -11.59 -7.24 5.58
C ASP A 124 -11.66 -6.98 4.06
N SER A 125 -12.46 -5.99 3.65
CA SER A 125 -12.56 -5.60 2.24
C SER A 125 -11.25 -5.03 1.69
N CYS A 126 -10.48 -4.28 2.48
CA CYS A 126 -9.17 -3.81 2.07
C CYS A 126 -8.14 -4.95 1.96
N VAL A 127 -8.23 -5.97 2.82
CA VAL A 127 -7.44 -7.20 2.65
C VAL A 127 -7.86 -7.93 1.37
N LEU A 128 -9.16 -7.95 1.03
CA LEU A 128 -9.66 -8.52 -0.22
C LEU A 128 -9.16 -7.75 -1.44
N VAL A 129 -9.03 -6.41 -1.36
CA VAL A 129 -8.38 -5.60 -2.40
C VAL A 129 -6.93 -6.09 -2.65
N LEU A 130 -6.13 -6.28 -1.58
CA LEU A 130 -4.77 -6.79 -1.73
C LEU A 130 -4.75 -8.20 -2.34
N ARG A 131 -5.69 -9.06 -1.96
CA ARG A 131 -5.86 -10.40 -2.56
C ARG A 131 -6.12 -10.28 -4.06
N ASP A 132 -7.03 -9.42 -4.47
CA ASP A 132 -7.39 -9.27 -5.88
C ASP A 132 -6.24 -8.68 -6.71
N TRP A 133 -5.53 -7.71 -6.17
CA TRP A 133 -4.31 -7.18 -6.78
C TRP A 133 -3.20 -8.24 -6.92
N SER A 134 -3.18 -9.24 -6.05
CA SER A 134 -2.14 -10.29 -6.09
C SER A 134 -2.29 -11.29 -7.24
N GLY A 135 -3.46 -11.35 -7.92
CA GLY A 135 -3.62 -12.30 -9.01
C GLY A 135 -5.05 -12.53 -9.50
N PHE A 136 -6.00 -11.61 -9.20
CA PHE A 136 -7.41 -11.76 -9.57
C PHE A 136 -7.93 -10.54 -10.36
N LEU A 137 -7.05 -9.95 -11.18
CA LEU A 137 -7.41 -8.85 -12.08
C LEU A 137 -8.26 -9.39 -13.24
N MET A 138 -9.31 -8.67 -13.60
CA MET A 138 -10.07 -8.94 -14.81
C MET A 138 -9.41 -8.21 -15.98
N LEU A 139 -8.54 -8.91 -16.71
CA LEU A 139 -7.77 -8.36 -17.83
C LEU A 139 -8.63 -8.24 -19.09
N LYS A 140 -9.62 -7.34 -19.08
CA LYS A 140 -10.49 -7.11 -20.24
C LYS A 140 -9.69 -6.51 -21.40
N PRO A 141 -9.81 -7.03 -22.62
CA PRO A 141 -9.05 -6.55 -23.77
C PRO A 141 -9.21 -5.05 -24.02
N GLU A 142 -10.43 -4.52 -23.89
CA GLU A 142 -10.74 -3.10 -24.08
C GLU A 142 -10.05 -2.18 -23.07
N ASP A 143 -9.92 -2.63 -21.80
CA ASP A 143 -9.21 -1.89 -20.76
C ASP A 143 -7.70 -1.94 -21.00
N MET A 144 -7.17 -3.11 -21.34
CA MET A 144 -5.75 -3.28 -21.69
C MET A 144 -5.34 -2.42 -22.90
N ASP A 145 -6.18 -2.34 -23.93
CA ASP A 145 -5.90 -1.52 -25.12
C ASP A 145 -5.94 -0.01 -24.80
N ARG A 146 -6.75 0.39 -23.83
CA ARG A 146 -6.80 1.76 -23.32
C ARG A 146 -5.52 2.09 -22.56
N GLU A 147 -5.15 1.25 -21.61
CA GLU A 147 -3.98 1.47 -20.75
C GLU A 147 -2.66 1.43 -21.52
N ARG A 148 -2.54 0.60 -22.55
CA ARG A 148 -1.37 0.64 -23.45
C ARG A 148 -1.15 2.00 -24.10
N LYS A 149 -2.22 2.73 -24.40
CA LYS A 149 -2.11 4.10 -24.97
C LYS A 149 -1.65 5.09 -23.90
N VAL A 150 -2.20 4.99 -22.70
CA VAL A 150 -1.81 5.84 -21.55
C VAL A 150 -0.33 5.64 -21.23
N ILE A 151 0.12 4.41 -21.07
CA ILE A 151 1.52 4.06 -20.75
C ILE A 151 2.50 4.53 -21.82
N ARG A 152 2.12 4.46 -23.11
CA ARG A 152 2.96 5.00 -24.20
C ARG A 152 3.12 6.52 -24.07
N GLU A 153 2.08 7.25 -23.70
CA GLU A 153 2.16 8.70 -23.48
C GLU A 153 3.00 9.03 -22.24
N GLU A 154 2.82 8.30 -21.14
CA GLU A 154 3.66 8.47 -19.96
C GLU A 154 5.14 8.26 -20.24
N ARG A 155 5.48 7.21 -20.99
CA ARG A 155 6.86 6.95 -21.41
C ARG A 155 7.41 8.09 -22.25
N ARG A 156 6.59 8.66 -23.15
CA ARG A 156 6.99 9.79 -24.00
C ARG A 156 7.27 11.06 -23.20
N ILE A 157 6.54 11.28 -22.10
CA ILE A 157 6.70 12.46 -21.24
C ILE A 157 7.96 12.34 -20.35
N ARG A 158 8.32 11.11 -19.97
CA ARG A 158 9.47 10.85 -19.07
C ARG A 158 10.82 10.78 -19.78
N MET A 159 10.84 10.74 -21.11
CA MET A 159 12.06 10.76 -21.95
C MET A 159 12.38 12.16 -22.45
#